data_f4af61b7a7b0963bcbba68418d21f489
#
_entry.id   f4af61b7a7b0963bcbba68418d21f489
#
_cell.length_a   1.000
_cell.length_b   1.000
_cell.length_c   1.000
_cell.angle_alpha   90.00
_cell.angle_beta   90.00
_cell.angle_gamma   90.00
#
_symmetry.space_group_name_H-M   'P 1'
#
loop_
_entity.id
_entity.type
_entity.pdbx_description
1 polymer ?
#
loop_
_entity_poly.entity_id
_entity_poly.type
_entity_poly.pdbx_seq_one_letter_code
_entity_poly.pdbx_strand_id
1 'polypeptide(L)'
;MPNESITAPKGFRSGPYNYHEETIINISNLTNTGQGVGRDEKNWVILIPFCIPGEKVKARIFRNHKNHSEADLIEVIDASPSRISAECSKFGVCGGCQYQHIKYEDQLKWKKQQVSELLKHMAGIELPVNDVIPSPKHYGYRSKITPHFNKPKQRELGPIGFQQYGRRALIDIDHCPIAKDNINQNLPLIRDEIIKKTNDYKKGATILMRSDYLNKFHTESKSIAKEKVGDLYFDFPAGSFFQNNPFILKEFTEHVKYEAKCVNSKYLVDAYCGAGLFALTSASNFDEVTGIEISEESITWAEKNRSINNLKNIIFHSGRIENIFSGVRYNGNETSVIIDPPRKGCSEDFLSQLFEFSPNKVVYVSCNPATQMRDLKLFVNNKYRLVRIQPFDLFPQTRHLECVMTLEKI
;
A
#
# COMPACT_ATOMS: atom_id res chain seq x y z
N MET A 1 4.60 -44.59 -15.77
CA MET A 1 5.37 -44.59 -14.52
C MET A 1 4.38 -44.50 -13.36
N PRO A 2 4.51 -45.32 -12.30
CA PRO A 2 3.55 -45.27 -11.21
C PRO A 2 3.63 -43.91 -10.51
N ASN A 3 2.48 -43.28 -10.22
CA ASN A 3 2.35 -42.08 -9.42
C ASN A 3 3.03 -42.30 -8.06
N GLU A 4 4.20 -41.67 -7.85
CA GLU A 4 4.71 -41.51 -6.50
C GLU A 4 3.61 -40.79 -5.69
N SER A 5 3.12 -41.44 -4.68
CA SER A 5 2.11 -40.86 -3.78
C SER A 5 2.74 -39.64 -3.09
N ILE A 6 2.40 -38.45 -3.57
CA ILE A 6 2.88 -37.19 -2.99
C ILE A 6 2.29 -37.11 -1.58
N THR A 7 3.13 -37.29 -0.58
CA THR A 7 2.70 -37.26 0.82
C THR A 7 2.37 -35.81 1.23
N ALA A 8 1.19 -35.61 1.77
CA ALA A 8 0.77 -34.30 2.27
C ALA A 8 1.69 -33.82 3.40
N PRO A 9 2.04 -32.52 3.46
CA PRO A 9 2.88 -31.98 4.52
C PRO A 9 2.17 -32.08 5.90
N LYS A 10 2.99 -32.15 6.97
CA LYS A 10 2.46 -32.16 8.35
C LYS A 10 1.56 -30.94 8.57
N GLY A 11 0.31 -31.19 8.98
CA GLY A 11 -0.70 -30.14 9.21
C GLY A 11 -1.57 -29.80 8.00
N PHE A 12 -1.44 -30.52 6.88
CA PHE A 12 -2.45 -30.42 5.81
C PHE A 12 -3.81 -30.92 6.31
N ARG A 13 -4.84 -30.08 6.20
CA ARG A 13 -6.20 -30.43 6.61
C ARG A 13 -6.85 -31.33 5.55
N SER A 14 -7.31 -32.51 5.94
CA SER A 14 -8.04 -33.41 5.06
C SER A 14 -9.41 -32.82 4.67
N GLY A 15 -9.78 -32.95 3.38
CA GLY A 15 -11.04 -32.48 2.80
C GLY A 15 -11.19 -30.94 2.72
N PRO A 16 -11.98 -30.43 1.74
CA PRO A 16 -12.70 -31.22 0.74
C PRO A 16 -11.81 -31.79 -0.38
N TYR A 17 -10.58 -31.31 -0.53
CA TYR A 17 -9.62 -31.74 -1.55
C TYR A 17 -8.43 -32.49 -0.94
N ASN A 18 -7.84 -33.39 -1.70
CA ASN A 18 -6.56 -33.99 -1.35
C ASN A 18 -5.40 -33.03 -1.62
N TYR A 19 -4.26 -33.28 -0.99
CA TYR A 19 -3.05 -32.52 -1.27
C TYR A 19 -2.59 -32.77 -2.71
N HIS A 20 -2.33 -31.68 -3.44
CA HIS A 20 -1.97 -31.67 -4.86
C HIS A 20 -3.07 -32.22 -5.81
N GLU A 21 -4.31 -32.31 -5.34
CA GLU A 21 -5.43 -32.60 -6.24
C GLU A 21 -5.59 -31.45 -7.25
N GLU A 22 -5.74 -31.82 -8.52
CA GLU A 22 -5.94 -30.87 -9.62
C GLU A 22 -7.43 -30.71 -9.91
N THR A 23 -7.85 -29.50 -10.16
CA THR A 23 -9.25 -29.17 -10.47
C THR A 23 -9.31 -28.07 -11.52
N ILE A 24 -10.42 -28.06 -12.28
CA ILE A 24 -10.71 -27.00 -13.28
C ILE A 24 -11.76 -26.08 -12.68
N ILE A 25 -11.45 -24.77 -12.65
CA ILE A 25 -12.26 -23.77 -11.96
C ILE A 25 -12.47 -22.56 -12.87
N ASN A 26 -13.72 -22.05 -12.89
CA ASN A 26 -14.04 -20.76 -13.47
C ASN A 26 -13.83 -19.65 -12.42
N ILE A 27 -13.07 -18.65 -12.77
CA ILE A 27 -12.78 -17.50 -11.90
C ILE A 27 -13.88 -16.46 -12.04
N SER A 28 -14.57 -16.16 -10.93
CA SER A 28 -15.71 -15.24 -10.91
C SER A 28 -15.42 -13.88 -10.29
N ASN A 29 -14.39 -13.79 -9.43
CA ASN A 29 -14.05 -12.56 -8.71
C ASN A 29 -12.55 -12.47 -8.40
N LEU A 30 -12.11 -11.32 -7.88
CA LEU A 30 -10.74 -11.04 -7.47
C LEU A 30 -10.74 -10.46 -6.05
N THR A 31 -10.06 -11.13 -5.11
CA THR A 31 -9.95 -10.63 -3.73
C THR A 31 -9.12 -9.35 -3.66
N ASN A 32 -9.29 -8.57 -2.58
CA ASN A 32 -8.43 -7.42 -2.27
C ASN A 32 -6.95 -7.80 -1.99
N THR A 33 -6.66 -9.09 -1.88
CA THR A 33 -5.30 -9.63 -1.79
C THR A 33 -4.72 -10.04 -3.14
N GLY A 34 -5.50 -9.89 -4.23
CA GLY A 34 -5.06 -10.15 -5.60
C GLY A 34 -5.14 -11.63 -6.01
N GLN A 35 -5.97 -12.42 -5.33
CA GLN A 35 -6.22 -13.82 -5.69
C GLN A 35 -7.54 -13.94 -6.43
N GLY A 36 -7.57 -14.69 -7.52
CA GLY A 36 -8.79 -15.08 -8.19
C GLY A 36 -9.65 -15.96 -7.28
N VAL A 37 -10.96 -15.75 -7.34
CA VAL A 37 -11.97 -16.51 -6.59
C VAL A 37 -12.76 -17.37 -7.55
N GLY A 38 -12.73 -18.66 -7.36
CA GLY A 38 -13.62 -19.60 -8.04
C GLY A 38 -14.38 -20.46 -7.06
N ARG A 39 -15.40 -21.17 -7.57
CA ARG A 39 -16.18 -22.11 -6.79
C ARG A 39 -16.33 -23.41 -7.56
N ASP A 40 -16.25 -24.53 -6.85
CA ASP A 40 -16.56 -25.84 -7.41
C ASP A 40 -18.09 -26.09 -7.50
N GLU A 41 -18.47 -27.23 -7.99
CA GLU A 41 -19.87 -27.64 -8.13
C GLU A 41 -20.63 -27.72 -6.78
N LYS A 42 -19.89 -27.88 -5.67
CA LYS A 42 -20.43 -27.88 -4.31
C LYS A 42 -20.43 -26.50 -3.67
N ASN A 43 -20.17 -25.45 -4.47
CA ASN A 43 -20.07 -24.06 -4.02
C ASN A 43 -18.89 -23.78 -3.05
N TRP A 44 -17.89 -24.68 -3.00
CA TRP A 44 -16.69 -24.49 -2.19
C TRP A 44 -15.76 -23.47 -2.82
N VAL A 45 -15.26 -22.53 -2.02
CA VAL A 45 -14.38 -21.45 -2.49
C VAL A 45 -12.96 -21.94 -2.69
N ILE A 46 -12.35 -21.59 -3.84
CA ILE A 46 -10.95 -21.84 -4.15
C ILE A 46 -10.30 -20.50 -4.51
N LEU A 47 -9.23 -20.16 -3.81
CA LEU A 47 -8.43 -18.97 -4.05
C LEU A 47 -7.18 -19.32 -4.85
N ILE A 48 -6.99 -18.65 -5.99
CA ILE A 48 -5.93 -18.96 -6.94
C ILE A 48 -5.22 -17.66 -7.32
N PRO A 49 -3.89 -17.49 -7.05
CA PRO A 49 -3.15 -16.31 -7.46
C PRO A 49 -2.97 -16.24 -8.97
N PHE A 50 -2.77 -15.02 -9.49
CA PHE A 50 -2.45 -14.76 -10.91
C PHE A 50 -3.53 -15.16 -11.91
N CYS A 51 -4.78 -15.29 -11.45
CA CYS A 51 -5.96 -15.50 -12.29
C CYS A 51 -6.78 -14.21 -12.39
N ILE A 52 -7.59 -14.11 -13.44
CA ILE A 52 -8.45 -12.97 -13.73
C ILE A 52 -9.90 -13.47 -13.81
N PRO A 53 -10.89 -12.74 -13.28
CA PRO A 53 -12.29 -13.09 -13.48
C PRO A 53 -12.66 -13.24 -14.95
N GLY A 54 -13.47 -14.25 -15.25
CA GLY A 54 -13.83 -14.67 -16.61
C GLY A 54 -12.90 -15.73 -17.20
N GLU A 55 -11.84 -16.14 -16.50
CA GLU A 55 -10.96 -17.23 -16.93
C GLU A 55 -11.45 -18.59 -16.47
N LYS A 56 -11.15 -19.62 -17.27
CA LYS A 56 -11.19 -21.02 -16.88
C LYS A 56 -9.78 -21.51 -16.70
N VAL A 57 -9.47 -22.02 -15.53
CA VAL A 57 -8.10 -22.38 -15.14
C VAL A 57 -8.01 -23.78 -14.59
N LYS A 58 -6.86 -24.42 -14.79
CA LYS A 58 -6.45 -25.64 -14.09
C LYS A 58 -5.61 -25.23 -12.89
N ALA A 59 -6.00 -25.70 -11.70
CA ALA A 59 -5.36 -25.35 -10.44
C ALA A 59 -5.04 -26.59 -9.62
N ARG A 60 -4.02 -26.49 -8.75
CA ARG A 60 -3.59 -27.58 -7.88
C ARG A 60 -3.66 -27.15 -6.43
N ILE A 61 -4.45 -27.86 -5.65
CA ILE A 61 -4.69 -27.56 -4.24
C ILE A 61 -3.43 -27.82 -3.41
N PHE A 62 -2.99 -26.81 -2.65
CA PHE A 62 -1.86 -26.98 -1.73
C PHE A 62 -2.24 -26.75 -0.26
N ARG A 63 -3.44 -26.20 0.02
CA ARG A 63 -3.92 -25.99 1.38
C ARG A 63 -5.43 -25.94 1.46
N ASN A 64 -6.01 -26.61 2.47
CA ASN A 64 -7.41 -26.49 2.85
C ASN A 64 -7.54 -25.69 4.15
N HIS A 65 -8.45 -24.73 4.16
CA HIS A 65 -8.92 -24.01 5.34
C HIS A 65 -10.31 -24.51 5.78
N LYS A 66 -10.90 -23.86 6.79
CA LYS A 66 -12.23 -24.22 7.29
C LYS A 66 -13.34 -23.97 6.25
N ASN A 67 -13.20 -22.92 5.44
CA ASN A 67 -14.23 -22.36 4.55
C ASN A 67 -13.75 -22.10 3.12
N HIS A 68 -12.51 -22.43 2.78
CA HIS A 68 -11.95 -22.29 1.43
C HIS A 68 -10.70 -23.15 1.27
N SER A 69 -10.24 -23.31 0.02
CA SER A 69 -8.96 -23.90 -0.31
C SER A 69 -8.07 -22.88 -1.05
N GLU A 70 -6.77 -23.03 -0.91
CA GLU A 70 -5.77 -22.30 -1.70
C GLU A 70 -5.12 -23.26 -2.71
N ALA A 71 -4.94 -22.76 -3.93
CA ALA A 71 -4.37 -23.53 -5.01
C ALA A 71 -3.31 -22.74 -5.80
N ASP A 72 -2.36 -23.47 -6.37
CA ASP A 72 -1.43 -22.92 -7.38
C ASP A 72 -2.12 -22.93 -8.75
N LEU A 73 -1.92 -21.87 -9.55
CA LEU A 73 -2.30 -21.87 -10.97
C LEU A 73 -1.33 -22.78 -11.75
N ILE A 74 -1.88 -23.76 -12.46
CA ILE A 74 -1.10 -24.63 -13.37
C ILE A 74 -1.19 -24.10 -14.80
N GLU A 75 -2.41 -23.83 -15.26
CA GLU A 75 -2.68 -23.47 -16.66
C GLU A 75 -3.92 -22.58 -16.74
N VAL A 76 -3.88 -21.63 -17.68
CA VAL A 76 -5.07 -20.86 -18.09
C VAL A 76 -5.62 -21.53 -19.34
N ILE A 77 -6.76 -22.21 -19.21
CA ILE A 77 -7.42 -22.96 -20.30
C ILE A 77 -8.12 -21.97 -21.24
N ASP A 78 -8.95 -21.09 -20.68
CA ASP A 78 -9.65 -20.04 -21.40
C ASP A 78 -9.25 -18.70 -20.78
N ALA A 79 -8.55 -17.85 -21.54
CA ALA A 79 -8.03 -16.59 -21.04
C ALA A 79 -9.09 -15.47 -21.11
N SER A 80 -9.09 -14.60 -20.09
CA SER A 80 -9.86 -13.35 -20.12
C SER A 80 -9.34 -12.39 -21.20
N PRO A 81 -10.20 -11.61 -21.89
CA PRO A 81 -9.77 -10.52 -22.78
C PRO A 81 -8.91 -9.45 -22.08
N SER A 82 -8.96 -9.39 -20.75
CA SER A 82 -8.12 -8.50 -19.92
C SER A 82 -6.72 -9.02 -19.69
N ARG A 83 -6.40 -10.28 -20.08
CA ARG A 83 -5.09 -10.88 -19.88
C ARG A 83 -4.08 -10.34 -20.89
N ILE A 84 -2.92 -9.95 -20.34
CA ILE A 84 -1.76 -9.52 -21.13
C ILE A 84 -0.50 -10.24 -20.63
N SER A 85 0.56 -10.20 -21.40
CA SER A 85 1.88 -10.65 -20.97
C SER A 85 2.47 -9.64 -19.98
N ALA A 86 2.98 -10.13 -18.85
CA ALA A 86 3.66 -9.29 -17.87
C ALA A 86 5.01 -8.80 -18.40
N GLU A 87 5.36 -7.53 -18.18
CA GLU A 87 6.69 -6.99 -18.53
C GLU A 87 7.82 -7.61 -17.71
N CYS A 88 7.56 -7.95 -16.45
CA CYS A 88 8.55 -8.48 -15.53
C CYS A 88 8.75 -9.99 -15.75
N SER A 89 9.96 -10.41 -16.10
CA SER A 89 10.32 -11.84 -16.23
C SER A 89 10.20 -12.62 -14.92
N LYS A 90 10.12 -11.94 -13.77
CA LYS A 90 9.95 -12.53 -12.43
C LYS A 90 8.49 -12.48 -11.94
N PHE A 91 7.56 -12.01 -12.76
CA PHE A 91 6.14 -12.01 -12.42
C PHE A 91 5.65 -13.46 -12.19
N GLY A 92 4.75 -13.64 -11.23
CA GLY A 92 4.30 -14.97 -10.81
C GLY A 92 5.20 -15.66 -9.78
N VAL A 93 6.46 -15.23 -9.66
CA VAL A 93 7.40 -15.75 -8.65
C VAL A 93 7.76 -14.69 -7.61
N CYS A 94 8.06 -13.47 -8.04
CA CYS A 94 8.31 -12.34 -7.15
C CYS A 94 7.03 -11.90 -6.43
N GLY A 95 7.10 -11.69 -5.11
CA GLY A 95 5.97 -11.23 -4.29
C GLY A 95 5.61 -9.74 -4.44
N GLY A 96 6.37 -8.97 -5.25
CA GLY A 96 6.20 -7.52 -5.35
C GLY A 96 4.97 -7.08 -6.14
N CYS A 97 4.61 -7.79 -7.22
CA CYS A 97 3.51 -7.43 -8.11
C CYS A 97 2.49 -8.58 -8.24
N GLN A 98 1.20 -8.23 -8.31
CA GLN A 98 0.12 -9.21 -8.44
C GLN A 98 -0.70 -9.03 -9.73
N TYR A 99 -0.60 -7.87 -10.41
CA TYR A 99 -1.53 -7.47 -11.49
C TYR A 99 -0.89 -7.23 -12.85
N GLN A 100 0.42 -7.49 -13.07
CA GLN A 100 1.08 -7.24 -14.35
C GLN A 100 0.49 -8.03 -15.55
N HIS A 101 -0.29 -9.07 -15.28
CA HIS A 101 -1.00 -9.87 -16.29
C HIS A 101 -2.39 -9.35 -16.63
N ILE A 102 -2.79 -8.19 -16.07
CA ILE A 102 -4.10 -7.55 -16.26
C ILE A 102 -3.89 -6.21 -16.96
N LYS A 103 -4.69 -5.91 -17.99
CA LYS A 103 -4.72 -4.57 -18.61
C LYS A 103 -4.93 -3.50 -17.55
N TYR A 104 -4.23 -2.37 -17.65
CA TYR A 104 -4.21 -1.38 -16.58
C TYR A 104 -5.61 -0.82 -16.27
N GLU A 105 -6.41 -0.56 -17.28
CA GLU A 105 -7.79 -0.07 -17.12
C GLU A 105 -8.66 -1.06 -16.34
N ASP A 106 -8.42 -2.34 -16.50
CA ASP A 106 -9.14 -3.39 -15.78
C ASP A 106 -8.59 -3.58 -14.35
N GLN A 107 -7.29 -3.31 -14.10
CA GLN A 107 -6.78 -3.22 -12.73
C GLN A 107 -7.54 -2.17 -11.92
N LEU A 108 -7.80 -0.99 -12.50
CA LEU A 108 -8.55 0.10 -11.85
C LEU A 108 -10.00 -0.31 -11.55
N LYS A 109 -10.68 -0.97 -12.50
CA LYS A 109 -12.05 -1.49 -12.29
C LYS A 109 -12.09 -2.48 -11.13
N TRP A 110 -11.15 -3.43 -11.09
CA TRP A 110 -11.07 -4.41 -10.01
C TRP A 110 -10.77 -3.77 -8.66
N LYS A 111 -9.86 -2.81 -8.60
CA LYS A 111 -9.56 -2.06 -7.37
C LYS A 111 -10.80 -1.31 -6.86
N LYS A 112 -11.57 -0.66 -7.75
CA LYS A 112 -12.85 -0.02 -7.39
C LYS A 112 -13.85 -1.04 -6.83
N GLN A 113 -14.03 -2.15 -7.54
CA GLN A 113 -14.98 -3.21 -7.10
C GLN A 113 -14.60 -3.76 -5.74
N GLN A 114 -13.31 -4.04 -5.49
CA GLN A 114 -12.82 -4.52 -4.21
C GLN A 114 -13.13 -3.55 -3.07
N VAL A 115 -12.97 -2.23 -3.27
CA VAL A 115 -13.35 -1.22 -2.27
C VAL A 115 -14.86 -1.24 -2.05
N SER A 116 -15.67 -1.34 -3.11
CA SER A 116 -17.14 -1.40 -3.01
C SER A 116 -17.61 -2.64 -2.24
N GLU A 117 -17.02 -3.80 -2.51
CA GLU A 117 -17.33 -5.05 -1.80
C GLU A 117 -16.92 -4.98 -0.32
N LEU A 118 -15.76 -4.42 -0.01
CA LEU A 118 -15.33 -4.21 1.37
C LEU A 118 -16.28 -3.26 2.11
N LEU A 119 -16.70 -2.17 1.48
CA LEU A 119 -17.66 -1.23 2.06
C LEU A 119 -18.99 -1.92 2.39
N LYS A 120 -19.54 -2.64 1.42
CA LYS A 120 -20.81 -3.37 1.60
C LYS A 120 -20.71 -4.48 2.65
N HIS A 121 -19.71 -5.36 2.54
CA HIS A 121 -19.65 -6.56 3.38
C HIS A 121 -19.05 -6.31 4.77
N MET A 122 -18.08 -5.40 4.87
CA MET A 122 -17.43 -5.12 6.15
C MET A 122 -18.09 -3.97 6.92
N ALA A 123 -18.44 -2.86 6.24
CA ALA A 123 -19.05 -1.72 6.92
C ALA A 123 -20.59 -1.75 6.91
N GLY A 124 -21.21 -2.53 6.02
CA GLY A 124 -22.67 -2.59 5.87
C GLY A 124 -23.25 -1.31 5.23
N ILE A 125 -22.44 -0.57 4.47
CA ILE A 125 -22.81 0.71 3.86
C ILE A 125 -22.89 0.52 2.34
N GLU A 126 -23.96 1.01 1.75
CA GLU A 126 -24.14 1.10 0.30
C GLU A 126 -24.00 2.56 -0.14
N LEU A 127 -22.78 2.94 -0.53
CA LEU A 127 -22.46 4.23 -1.12
C LEU A 127 -21.67 3.98 -2.40
N PRO A 128 -21.92 4.74 -3.49
CA PRO A 128 -21.11 4.64 -4.69
C PRO A 128 -19.64 4.97 -4.40
N VAL A 129 -18.73 4.06 -4.78
CA VAL A 129 -17.29 4.31 -4.77
C VAL A 129 -16.92 4.99 -6.08
N ASN A 130 -16.18 6.08 -6.03
CA ASN A 130 -15.72 6.79 -7.22
C ASN A 130 -14.77 5.90 -8.05
N ASP A 131 -14.58 6.26 -9.32
CA ASP A 131 -13.57 5.62 -10.15
C ASP A 131 -12.18 5.84 -9.55
N VAL A 132 -11.32 4.84 -9.67
CA VAL A 132 -9.93 4.93 -9.18
C VAL A 132 -9.18 5.97 -9.99
N ILE A 133 -8.57 6.95 -9.34
CA ILE A 133 -7.68 7.90 -10.02
C ILE A 133 -6.40 7.16 -10.43
N PRO A 134 -6.10 7.09 -11.73
CA PRO A 134 -4.96 6.32 -12.25
C PRO A 134 -3.63 7.01 -11.95
N SER A 135 -2.57 6.23 -11.84
CA SER A 135 -1.21 6.78 -11.86
C SER A 135 -0.84 7.22 -13.28
N PRO A 136 -0.21 8.38 -13.47
CA PRO A 136 0.29 8.82 -14.78
C PRO A 136 1.35 7.89 -15.38
N LYS A 137 2.05 7.12 -14.54
CA LYS A 137 3.00 6.08 -14.94
C LYS A 137 2.61 4.74 -14.34
N HIS A 138 2.52 3.71 -15.18
CA HIS A 138 2.18 2.34 -14.78
C HIS A 138 3.42 1.51 -14.45
N TYR A 139 4.59 1.90 -15.01
CA TYR A 139 5.92 1.36 -14.79
C TYR A 139 6.90 2.51 -14.55
N GLY A 140 8.10 2.21 -14.05
CA GLY A 140 9.12 3.23 -13.79
C GLY A 140 8.71 4.30 -12.75
N TYR A 141 7.68 4.05 -11.97
CA TYR A 141 7.13 5.04 -11.04
C TYR A 141 7.76 4.98 -9.65
N ARG A 142 8.21 3.78 -9.22
CA ARG A 142 8.59 3.53 -7.84
C ARG A 142 9.95 4.12 -7.51
N SER A 143 9.96 5.13 -6.63
CA SER A 143 11.17 5.89 -6.28
C SER A 143 12.05 5.21 -5.23
N LYS A 144 11.59 4.14 -4.58
CA LYS A 144 12.35 3.38 -3.57
C LYS A 144 12.07 1.88 -3.69
N ILE A 145 13.13 1.08 -3.75
CA ILE A 145 13.07 -0.36 -3.57
C ILE A 145 14.07 -0.79 -2.49
N THR A 146 13.83 -1.94 -1.90
CA THR A 146 14.67 -2.48 -0.83
C THR A 146 14.93 -3.97 -1.07
N PRO A 147 15.78 -4.34 -2.05
CA PRO A 147 16.19 -5.72 -2.22
C PRO A 147 16.93 -6.24 -0.98
N HIS A 148 16.92 -7.56 -0.81
CA HIS A 148 17.57 -8.25 0.31
C HIS A 148 18.53 -9.30 -0.20
N PHE A 149 19.48 -9.66 0.64
CA PHE A 149 20.24 -10.91 0.51
C PHE A 149 20.37 -11.59 1.88
N ASN A 150 20.48 -12.92 1.84
CA ASN A 150 20.68 -13.71 3.04
C ASN A 150 22.17 -13.78 3.42
N LYS A 151 22.48 -14.20 4.64
CA LYS A 151 23.86 -14.48 5.06
C LYS A 151 24.53 -15.41 4.06
N PRO A 152 25.75 -15.09 3.55
CA PRO A 152 26.52 -15.98 2.68
C PRO A 152 26.74 -17.34 3.33
N LYS A 153 26.65 -18.41 2.53
CA LYS A 153 26.96 -19.79 2.94
C LYS A 153 28.19 -20.24 2.19
N GLN A 154 29.16 -20.81 2.90
CA GLN A 154 30.42 -21.32 2.30
C GLN A 154 31.13 -20.30 1.38
N ARG A 155 31.06 -19.01 1.77
CA ARG A 155 31.57 -17.86 1.01
C ARG A 155 30.85 -17.57 -0.32
N GLU A 156 29.69 -18.18 -0.54
CA GLU A 156 28.84 -17.90 -1.69
C GLU A 156 27.62 -17.06 -1.28
N LEU A 157 27.35 -16.02 -2.06
CA LEU A 157 26.18 -15.18 -1.91
C LEU A 157 25.03 -15.80 -2.71
N GLY A 158 23.91 -16.03 -2.05
CA GLY A 158 22.68 -16.44 -2.72
C GLY A 158 21.99 -15.27 -3.45
N PRO A 159 20.71 -15.43 -3.81
CA PRO A 159 19.97 -14.40 -4.53
C PRO A 159 19.98 -13.02 -3.84
N ILE A 160 20.13 -11.97 -4.63
CA ILE A 160 19.94 -10.57 -4.21
C ILE A 160 18.63 -10.09 -4.85
N GLY A 161 17.60 -9.86 -4.04
CA GLY A 161 16.32 -9.44 -4.60
C GLY A 161 15.18 -9.39 -3.59
N PHE A 162 14.02 -9.88 -3.99
CA PHE A 162 12.80 -9.80 -3.19
C PHE A 162 12.34 -11.19 -2.72
N GLN A 163 11.43 -11.21 -1.76
CA GLN A 163 10.78 -12.44 -1.34
C GLN A 163 9.89 -12.99 -2.48
N GLN A 164 9.87 -14.30 -2.62
CA GLN A 164 8.96 -14.98 -3.51
C GLN A 164 7.51 -14.84 -2.99
N TYR A 165 6.56 -14.88 -3.91
CA TYR A 165 5.15 -14.89 -3.57
C TYR A 165 4.84 -16.10 -2.68
N GLY A 166 4.20 -15.84 -1.53
CA GLY A 166 3.81 -16.87 -0.58
C GLY A 166 4.95 -17.63 0.12
N ARG A 167 6.21 -17.27 -0.09
CA ARG A 167 7.39 -17.97 0.47
C ARG A 167 8.41 -17.00 1.04
N ARG A 168 9.21 -17.46 2.02
CA ARG A 168 10.31 -16.67 2.60
C ARG A 168 11.60 -16.72 1.77
N ALA A 169 11.66 -17.55 0.74
CA ALA A 169 12.79 -17.62 -0.16
C ALA A 169 12.95 -16.31 -0.96
N LEU A 170 14.19 -15.94 -1.27
CA LEU A 170 14.48 -14.80 -2.14
C LEU A 170 14.52 -15.24 -3.60
N ILE A 171 14.12 -14.35 -4.48
CA ILE A 171 14.34 -14.44 -5.91
C ILE A 171 15.35 -13.38 -6.33
N ASP A 172 16.30 -13.79 -7.17
CA ASP A 172 17.30 -12.89 -7.71
C ASP A 172 16.70 -11.92 -8.72
N ILE A 173 17.07 -10.62 -8.61
CA ILE A 173 16.62 -9.59 -9.54
C ILE A 173 17.81 -8.81 -10.11
N ASP A 174 17.76 -8.54 -11.38
CA ASP A 174 18.68 -7.69 -12.14
C ASP A 174 17.99 -6.42 -12.65
N HIS A 175 16.66 -6.44 -12.70
CA HIS A 175 15.80 -5.35 -13.16
C HIS A 175 14.44 -5.42 -12.48
N CYS A 176 13.84 -4.25 -12.17
CA CYS A 176 12.48 -4.13 -11.62
C CYS A 176 11.67 -3.12 -12.44
N PRO A 177 10.75 -3.57 -13.34
CA PRO A 177 10.07 -2.66 -14.28
C PRO A 177 9.27 -1.54 -13.61
N ILE A 178 8.78 -1.73 -12.39
CA ILE A 178 8.05 -0.67 -11.65
C ILE A 178 8.99 0.37 -11.00
N ALA A 179 10.28 0.07 -10.82
CA ALA A 179 11.25 1.00 -10.25
C ALA A 179 11.69 2.06 -11.26
N LYS A 180 12.05 3.28 -10.78
CA LYS A 180 12.61 4.34 -11.64
C LYS A 180 13.85 3.87 -12.37
N ASP A 181 14.08 4.37 -13.57
CA ASP A 181 15.21 3.98 -14.43
C ASP A 181 16.55 4.13 -13.74
N ASN A 182 16.74 5.23 -12.99
CA ASN A 182 17.95 5.47 -12.23
C ASN A 182 18.24 4.36 -11.20
N ILE A 183 17.22 3.77 -10.59
CA ILE A 183 17.38 2.63 -9.69
C ILE A 183 17.82 1.40 -10.49
N ASN A 184 17.20 1.13 -11.64
CA ASN A 184 17.54 0.00 -12.49
C ASN A 184 18.96 0.11 -13.06
N GLN A 185 19.41 1.30 -13.42
CA GLN A 185 20.79 1.54 -13.87
C GLN A 185 21.83 1.26 -12.79
N ASN A 186 21.51 1.55 -11.53
CA ASN A 186 22.42 1.34 -10.41
C ASN A 186 22.32 -0.06 -9.78
N LEU A 187 21.23 -0.79 -10.00
CA LEU A 187 21.02 -2.11 -9.39
C LEU A 187 22.14 -3.11 -9.74
N PRO A 188 22.58 -3.28 -10.99
CA PRO A 188 23.68 -4.18 -11.32
C PRO A 188 24.99 -3.77 -10.63
N LEU A 189 25.32 -2.47 -10.57
CA LEU A 189 26.53 -1.95 -9.95
C LEU A 189 26.59 -2.28 -8.45
N ILE A 190 25.49 -2.07 -7.75
CA ILE A 190 25.35 -2.39 -6.32
C ILE A 190 25.46 -3.91 -6.11
N ARG A 191 24.86 -4.71 -6.98
CA ARG A 191 24.95 -6.18 -6.91
C ARG A 191 26.39 -6.64 -7.05
N ASP A 192 27.12 -6.12 -8.03
CA ASP A 192 28.54 -6.44 -8.26
C ASP A 192 29.42 -6.06 -7.06
N GLU A 193 29.16 -4.91 -6.47
CA GLU A 193 29.85 -4.47 -5.25
C GLU A 193 29.62 -5.42 -4.08
N ILE A 194 28.37 -5.83 -3.85
CA ILE A 194 28.01 -6.77 -2.80
C ILE A 194 28.65 -8.14 -3.04
N ILE A 195 28.65 -8.63 -4.28
CA ILE A 195 29.28 -9.90 -4.66
C ILE A 195 30.80 -9.87 -4.39
N LYS A 196 31.47 -8.78 -4.77
CA LYS A 196 32.91 -8.59 -4.50
C LYS A 196 33.24 -8.59 -3.00
N LYS A 197 32.33 -8.10 -2.17
CA LYS A 197 32.48 -8.00 -0.71
C LYS A 197 31.82 -9.16 0.04
N THR A 198 31.50 -10.27 -0.61
CA THR A 198 30.77 -11.41 0.00
C THR A 198 31.37 -11.88 1.32
N ASN A 199 32.71 -11.92 1.42
CA ASN A 199 33.40 -12.39 2.61
C ASN A 199 33.27 -11.44 3.82
N ASP A 200 32.90 -10.18 3.62
CA ASP A 200 32.75 -9.17 4.67
C ASP A 200 31.41 -9.30 5.40
N TYR A 201 30.43 -9.95 4.77
CA TYR A 201 29.08 -10.06 5.32
C TYR A 201 28.94 -11.21 6.29
N LYS A 202 28.79 -10.89 7.59
CA LYS A 202 28.51 -11.87 8.67
C LYS A 202 27.02 -12.23 8.79
N LYS A 203 26.13 -11.43 8.19
CA LYS A 203 24.66 -11.61 8.18
C LYS A 203 24.08 -11.10 6.87
N GLY A 204 22.82 -11.44 6.58
CA GLY A 204 22.07 -10.83 5.48
C GLY A 204 21.80 -9.35 5.70
N ALA A 205 21.46 -8.64 4.62
CA ALA A 205 21.13 -7.22 4.69
C ALA A 205 20.00 -6.83 3.74
N THR A 206 19.41 -5.68 4.04
CA THR A 206 18.48 -4.95 3.18
C THR A 206 19.25 -3.81 2.51
N ILE A 207 19.13 -3.71 1.21
CA ILE A 207 19.82 -2.73 0.38
C ILE A 207 18.85 -1.59 0.12
N LEU A 208 19.13 -0.38 0.62
CA LEU A 208 18.36 0.80 0.27
C LEU A 208 18.75 1.26 -1.14
N MET A 209 17.75 1.43 -1.99
CA MET A 209 17.90 2.04 -3.31
C MET A 209 16.78 3.04 -3.52
N ARG A 210 17.11 4.34 -3.52
CA ARG A 210 16.14 5.42 -3.73
C ARG A 210 16.65 6.39 -4.79
N SER A 211 15.76 6.81 -5.67
CA SER A 211 15.97 7.91 -6.62
C SER A 211 15.02 9.04 -6.28
N ASP A 212 15.54 10.22 -5.98
CA ASP A 212 14.76 11.40 -5.65
C ASP A 212 14.22 12.16 -6.88
N TYR A 213 13.59 13.34 -6.69
CA TYR A 213 13.03 14.09 -7.83
C TYR A 213 14.13 14.72 -8.72
N LEU A 214 15.34 14.93 -8.19
CA LEU A 214 16.51 15.39 -8.95
C LEU A 214 17.23 14.25 -9.67
N ASN A 215 16.68 13.02 -9.63
CA ASN A 215 17.32 11.79 -10.08
C ASN A 215 18.64 11.47 -9.37
N LYS A 216 18.88 12.02 -8.17
CA LYS A 216 20.00 11.61 -7.34
C LYS A 216 19.71 10.22 -6.75
N PHE A 217 20.71 9.33 -6.84
CA PHE A 217 20.61 7.98 -6.31
C PHE A 217 21.18 7.91 -4.88
N HIS A 218 20.46 7.22 -3.99
CA HIS A 218 20.80 7.11 -2.57
C HIS A 218 20.79 5.65 -2.13
N THR A 219 21.84 5.24 -1.42
CA THR A 219 22.00 3.92 -0.78
C THR A 219 22.16 4.02 0.73
N GLU A 220 22.52 5.20 1.23
CA GLU A 220 22.70 5.46 2.66
C GLU A 220 21.41 5.98 3.30
N SER A 221 20.97 5.35 4.38
CA SER A 221 19.70 5.68 5.04
C SER A 221 19.61 7.11 5.53
N LYS A 222 20.75 7.72 5.93
CA LYS A 222 20.84 9.09 6.45
C LYS A 222 21.10 10.14 5.36
N SER A 223 21.37 9.75 4.11
CA SER A 223 21.50 10.72 3.02
C SER A 223 20.17 11.43 2.80
N ILE A 224 20.22 12.70 2.46
CA ILE A 224 19.02 13.53 2.28
C ILE A 224 18.51 13.35 0.86
N ALA A 225 17.34 12.76 0.75
CA ALA A 225 16.55 12.68 -0.48
C ALA A 225 15.59 13.88 -0.54
N LYS A 226 15.29 14.31 -1.75
CA LYS A 226 14.42 15.46 -2.02
C LYS A 226 13.22 15.02 -2.86
N GLU A 227 12.04 15.58 -2.56
CA GLU A 227 10.86 15.38 -3.39
C GLU A 227 10.17 16.72 -3.66
N LYS A 228 9.43 16.79 -4.78
CA LYS A 228 8.64 17.95 -5.15
C LYS A 228 7.17 17.51 -5.33
N VAL A 229 6.26 18.14 -4.59
CA VAL A 229 4.82 17.87 -4.66
C VAL A 229 4.10 19.19 -4.96
N GLY A 230 3.57 19.33 -6.17
CA GLY A 230 3.09 20.64 -6.65
C GLY A 230 4.25 21.64 -6.65
N ASP A 231 4.07 22.75 -5.94
CA ASP A 231 5.08 23.80 -5.78
C ASP A 231 5.92 23.67 -4.51
N LEU A 232 5.66 22.66 -3.68
CA LEU A 232 6.33 22.47 -2.41
C LEU A 232 7.49 21.46 -2.52
N TYR A 233 8.54 21.72 -1.73
CA TYR A 233 9.74 20.90 -1.66
C TYR A 233 9.83 20.19 -0.31
N PHE A 234 10.24 18.93 -0.34
CA PHE A 234 10.37 18.08 0.84
C PHE A 234 11.77 17.47 0.89
N ASP A 235 12.45 17.68 2.01
CA ASP A 235 13.69 16.99 2.36
C ASP A 235 13.38 15.91 3.40
N PHE A 236 14.01 14.75 3.27
CA PHE A 236 13.86 13.66 4.24
C PHE A 236 15.01 12.66 4.12
N PRO A 237 15.32 11.86 5.17
CA PRO A 237 16.32 10.81 5.06
C PRO A 237 15.91 9.76 4.03
N ALA A 238 16.82 9.33 3.17
CA ALA A 238 16.53 8.37 2.10
C ALA A 238 16.01 7.03 2.63
N GLY A 239 16.39 6.64 3.85
CA GLY A 239 15.88 5.45 4.52
C GLY A 239 14.46 5.59 5.05
N SER A 240 14.02 6.82 5.39
CA SER A 240 12.72 7.07 6.00
C SER A 240 11.56 6.85 5.04
N PHE A 241 10.36 6.80 5.60
CA PHE A 241 9.15 6.71 4.80
C PHE A 241 8.89 8.05 4.09
N PHE A 242 8.56 7.97 2.84
CA PHE A 242 7.89 8.99 2.03
C PHE A 242 7.18 8.26 0.90
N GLN A 243 6.14 8.85 0.31
CA GLN A 243 5.36 8.22 -0.75
C GLN A 243 6.26 7.84 -1.94
N ASN A 244 6.10 6.59 -2.45
CA ASN A 244 7.03 6.02 -3.41
C ASN A 244 6.65 6.24 -4.89
N ASN A 245 5.50 6.85 -5.16
CA ASN A 245 5.07 7.21 -6.51
C ASN A 245 4.93 8.73 -6.62
N PRO A 246 5.99 9.46 -7.02
CA PRO A 246 5.97 10.92 -7.08
C PRO A 246 5.04 11.46 -8.16
N PHE A 247 4.69 10.66 -9.17
CA PHE A 247 3.96 11.14 -10.36
C PHE A 247 2.47 11.45 -10.08
N ILE A 248 1.88 10.85 -9.06
CA ILE A 248 0.48 11.06 -8.67
C ILE A 248 0.35 11.94 -7.42
N LEU A 249 1.44 12.28 -6.73
CA LEU A 249 1.35 12.94 -5.42
C LEU A 249 0.66 14.30 -5.45
N LYS A 250 0.87 15.08 -6.50
CA LYS A 250 0.20 16.38 -6.63
C LYS A 250 -1.31 16.20 -6.62
N GLU A 251 -1.84 15.36 -7.48
CA GLU A 251 -3.28 15.10 -7.59
C GLU A 251 -3.85 14.49 -6.30
N PHE A 252 -3.12 13.56 -5.71
CA PHE A 252 -3.49 12.92 -4.45
C PHE A 252 -3.58 13.92 -3.29
N THR A 253 -2.57 14.78 -3.12
CA THR A 253 -2.56 15.78 -2.03
C THR A 253 -3.56 16.91 -2.27
N GLU A 254 -3.76 17.34 -3.51
CA GLU A 254 -4.80 18.31 -3.86
C GLU A 254 -6.21 17.79 -3.56
N HIS A 255 -6.47 16.51 -3.82
CA HIS A 255 -7.75 15.89 -3.45
C HIS A 255 -7.94 15.87 -1.94
N VAL A 256 -6.94 15.42 -1.17
CA VAL A 256 -7.02 15.42 0.31
C VAL A 256 -7.23 16.83 0.86
N LYS A 257 -6.52 17.83 0.34
CA LYS A 257 -6.69 19.24 0.68
C LYS A 257 -8.09 19.75 0.36
N TYR A 258 -8.64 19.39 -0.82
CA TYR A 258 -9.99 19.77 -1.21
C TYR A 258 -11.04 19.16 -0.28
N GLU A 259 -10.91 17.87 0.01
CA GLU A 259 -11.84 17.16 0.90
C GLU A 259 -11.75 17.67 2.36
N ALA A 260 -10.58 18.08 2.84
CA ALA A 260 -10.41 18.62 4.17
C ALA A 260 -11.07 20.01 4.33
N LYS A 261 -11.23 20.79 3.26
CA LYS A 261 -11.88 22.10 3.33
C LYS A 261 -13.41 21.95 3.48
N CYS A 262 -13.97 22.65 4.43
CA CYS A 262 -15.42 22.87 4.52
C CYS A 262 -15.70 24.32 4.96
N VAL A 263 -16.96 24.75 4.82
CA VAL A 263 -17.34 26.15 5.03
C VAL A 263 -16.96 26.65 6.44
N ASN A 264 -17.10 25.79 7.45
CA ASN A 264 -16.84 26.15 8.85
C ASN A 264 -15.45 25.78 9.36
N SER A 265 -14.59 25.13 8.54
CA SER A 265 -13.26 24.73 9.00
C SER A 265 -12.25 25.83 8.78
N LYS A 266 -11.84 26.48 9.86
CA LYS A 266 -10.73 27.44 9.90
C LYS A 266 -9.39 26.76 10.14
N TYR A 267 -9.42 25.64 10.87
CA TYR A 267 -8.25 24.94 11.38
C TYR A 267 -8.14 23.53 10.81
N LEU A 268 -6.91 23.06 10.69
CA LEU A 268 -6.62 21.71 10.28
C LEU A 268 -5.71 21.01 11.30
N VAL A 269 -6.03 19.77 11.63
CA VAL A 269 -5.11 18.85 12.30
C VAL A 269 -4.73 17.74 11.34
N ASP A 270 -3.43 17.58 11.08
CA ASP A 270 -2.85 16.43 10.35
C ASP A 270 -2.29 15.47 11.39
N ALA A 271 -3.06 14.45 11.73
CA ALA A 271 -2.65 13.41 12.65
C ALA A 271 -1.94 12.28 11.89
N TYR A 272 -0.79 11.82 12.39
CA TYR A 272 0.18 10.99 11.69
C TYR A 272 0.92 11.73 10.56
N CYS A 273 1.28 13.01 10.80
CA CYS A 273 1.73 13.90 9.73
C CYS A 273 3.08 13.50 9.09
N GLY A 274 3.86 12.60 9.70
CA GLY A 274 5.18 12.19 9.19
C GLY A 274 6.08 13.39 8.96
N ALA A 275 6.64 13.52 7.77
CA ALA A 275 7.47 14.66 7.35
C ALA A 275 6.65 15.89 6.88
N GLY A 276 5.32 15.91 7.17
CA GLY A 276 4.44 17.05 6.94
C GLY A 276 3.74 17.08 5.59
N LEU A 277 3.57 15.94 4.90
CA LEU A 277 3.02 15.93 3.53
C LEU A 277 1.66 16.64 3.44
N PHE A 278 0.66 16.19 4.20
CA PHE A 278 -0.68 16.76 4.12
C PHE A 278 -0.79 18.10 4.85
N ALA A 279 -0.09 18.27 5.97
CA ALA A 279 -0.05 19.55 6.68
C ALA A 279 0.46 20.68 5.77
N LEU A 280 1.59 20.48 5.07
CA LEU A 280 2.18 21.51 4.22
C LEU A 280 1.32 21.76 2.97
N THR A 281 0.89 20.70 2.28
CA THR A 281 0.11 20.84 1.04
C THR A 281 -1.27 21.45 1.28
N SER A 282 -1.82 21.33 2.49
CA SER A 282 -3.15 21.89 2.85
C SER A 282 -3.09 23.28 3.46
N ALA A 283 -1.92 23.77 3.86
CA ALA A 283 -1.77 25.00 4.67
C ALA A 283 -2.46 26.24 4.10
N SER A 284 -2.46 26.39 2.77
CA SER A 284 -3.09 27.56 2.12
C SER A 284 -4.60 27.64 2.26
N ASN A 285 -5.28 26.60 2.73
CA ASN A 285 -6.73 26.55 2.87
C ASN A 285 -7.22 26.85 4.30
N PHE A 286 -6.30 26.99 5.27
CA PHE A 286 -6.62 27.12 6.68
C PHE A 286 -5.89 28.30 7.33
N ASP A 287 -6.51 28.86 8.36
CA ASP A 287 -5.91 29.94 9.14
C ASP A 287 -4.69 29.43 9.91
N GLU A 288 -4.80 28.23 10.49
CA GLU A 288 -3.70 27.54 11.16
C GLU A 288 -3.82 26.02 10.98
N VAL A 289 -2.65 25.36 10.90
CA VAL A 289 -2.54 23.90 10.76
C VAL A 289 -1.68 23.35 11.89
N THR A 290 -2.13 22.27 12.51
CA THR A 290 -1.34 21.52 13.49
C THR A 290 -1.01 20.13 12.93
N GLY A 291 0.28 19.84 12.75
CA GLY A 291 0.75 18.50 12.45
C GLY A 291 1.18 17.75 13.73
N ILE A 292 0.74 16.50 13.87
CA ILE A 292 1.04 15.67 15.05
C ILE A 292 1.63 14.33 14.61
N GLU A 293 2.77 13.97 15.20
CA GLU A 293 3.49 12.73 14.88
C GLU A 293 4.21 12.22 16.14
N ILE A 294 4.31 10.90 16.29
CA ILE A 294 5.00 10.29 17.44
C ILE A 294 6.53 10.31 17.29
N SER A 295 7.02 10.33 16.04
CA SER A 295 8.44 10.31 15.73
C SER A 295 9.03 11.72 15.77
N GLU A 296 9.86 12.01 16.77
CA GLU A 296 10.58 13.28 16.87
C GLU A 296 11.48 13.55 15.64
N GLU A 297 12.05 12.49 15.05
CA GLU A 297 12.82 12.63 13.80
C GLU A 297 11.92 13.11 12.66
N SER A 298 10.72 12.58 12.52
CA SER A 298 9.76 13.00 11.50
C SER A 298 9.31 14.44 11.70
N ILE A 299 9.06 14.86 12.95
CA ILE A 299 8.75 16.26 13.31
C ILE A 299 9.88 17.19 12.92
N THR A 300 11.14 16.80 13.20
CA THR A 300 12.30 17.60 12.81
C THR A 300 12.33 17.85 11.29
N TRP A 301 11.98 16.84 10.50
CA TRP A 301 11.88 16.98 9.04
C TRP A 301 10.67 17.78 8.60
N ALA A 302 9.53 17.63 9.27
CA ALA A 302 8.34 18.44 9.00
C ALA A 302 8.61 19.94 9.24
N GLU A 303 9.26 20.31 10.34
CA GLU A 303 9.66 21.68 10.64
C GLU A 303 10.65 22.24 9.60
N LYS A 304 11.63 21.43 9.18
CA LYS A 304 12.54 21.79 8.11
C LYS A 304 11.79 22.03 6.80
N ASN A 305 10.89 21.15 6.44
CA ASN A 305 10.07 21.26 5.23
C ASN A 305 9.16 22.49 5.28
N ARG A 306 8.57 22.79 6.44
CA ARG A 306 7.84 24.04 6.66
C ARG A 306 8.71 25.26 6.36
N SER A 307 9.94 25.27 6.86
CA SER A 307 10.90 26.37 6.69
C SER A 307 11.35 26.51 5.23
N ILE A 308 11.64 25.40 4.55
CA ILE A 308 12.03 25.39 3.12
C ILE A 308 10.93 26.04 2.26
N ASN A 309 9.67 25.84 2.60
CA ASN A 309 8.51 26.32 1.84
C ASN A 309 7.97 27.66 2.38
N ASN A 310 8.63 28.30 3.35
CA ASN A 310 8.24 29.59 3.96
C ASN A 310 6.80 29.61 4.50
N LEU A 311 6.29 28.48 4.98
CA LEU A 311 4.94 28.39 5.54
C LEU A 311 4.94 28.83 7.02
N LYS A 312 4.08 29.79 7.37
CA LYS A 312 4.07 30.43 8.71
C LYS A 312 2.92 29.97 9.60
N ASN A 313 1.86 29.42 9.01
CA ASN A 313 0.63 29.04 9.69
C ASN A 313 0.58 27.54 10.05
N ILE A 314 1.73 26.90 10.22
CA ILE A 314 1.81 25.49 10.61
C ILE A 314 2.64 25.37 11.89
N ILE A 315 2.13 24.54 12.82
CA ILE A 315 2.83 24.18 14.05
C ILE A 315 2.91 22.64 14.08
N PHE A 316 4.07 22.10 14.45
CA PHE A 316 4.23 20.65 14.61
C PHE A 316 4.46 20.29 16.07
N HIS A 317 3.83 19.20 16.51
CA HIS A 317 3.98 18.65 17.85
C HIS A 317 4.38 17.18 17.80
N SER A 318 5.38 16.80 18.59
CA SER A 318 5.61 15.42 18.92
C SER A 318 4.60 15.01 19.98
N GLY A 319 3.68 14.13 19.65
CA GLY A 319 2.58 13.70 20.53
C GLY A 319 2.52 12.19 20.68
N ARG A 320 2.28 11.73 21.92
CA ARG A 320 1.89 10.33 22.12
C ARG A 320 0.43 10.14 21.72
N ILE A 321 0.10 8.96 21.23
CA ILE A 321 -1.25 8.58 20.80
C ILE A 321 -2.30 8.82 21.91
N GLU A 322 -1.89 8.67 23.18
CA GLU A 322 -2.76 8.81 24.36
C GLU A 322 -3.21 10.25 24.64
N ASN A 323 -2.58 11.27 24.04
CA ASN A 323 -2.89 12.69 24.29
C ASN A 323 -2.76 13.53 23.02
N ILE A 324 -3.12 12.98 21.87
CA ILE A 324 -2.84 13.58 20.56
C ILE A 324 -3.52 14.93 20.37
N PHE A 325 -4.72 15.13 20.90
CA PHE A 325 -5.46 16.38 20.80
C PHE A 325 -5.28 17.34 21.98
N SER A 326 -4.53 16.95 23.04
CA SER A 326 -4.35 17.81 24.24
C SER A 326 -3.57 19.10 23.94
N GLY A 327 -2.73 19.10 22.92
CA GLY A 327 -1.99 20.30 22.46
C GLY A 327 -2.74 21.14 21.43
N VAL A 328 -3.90 20.70 20.95
CA VAL A 328 -4.70 21.41 19.96
C VAL A 328 -5.55 22.49 20.65
N ARG A 329 -5.34 23.75 20.26
CA ARG A 329 -6.01 24.91 20.89
C ARG A 329 -7.34 25.28 20.27
N TYR A 330 -7.76 24.55 19.22
CA TYR A 330 -8.95 24.85 18.45
C TYR A 330 -10.17 24.11 18.96
N ASN A 331 -11.35 24.65 18.62
CA ASN A 331 -12.60 23.93 18.81
C ASN A 331 -12.79 22.91 17.67
N GLY A 332 -13.18 21.68 17.99
CA GLY A 332 -13.47 20.64 17.00
C GLY A 332 -14.49 21.08 15.95
N ASN A 333 -15.48 21.85 16.33
CA ASN A 333 -16.52 22.37 15.40
C ASN A 333 -16.00 23.37 14.34
N GLU A 334 -14.78 23.89 14.47
CA GLU A 334 -14.13 24.74 13.47
C GLU A 334 -12.92 24.06 12.84
N THR A 335 -12.73 22.76 13.10
CA THR A 335 -11.55 21.99 12.72
C THR A 335 -11.89 20.84 11.81
N SER A 336 -11.10 20.65 10.76
CA SER A 336 -11.02 19.42 10.00
C SER A 336 -9.81 18.60 10.45
N VAL A 337 -9.90 17.27 10.37
CA VAL A 337 -8.79 16.37 10.71
C VAL A 337 -8.45 15.49 9.52
N ILE A 338 -7.19 15.43 9.14
CA ILE A 338 -6.64 14.43 8.22
C ILE A 338 -5.98 13.34 9.07
N ILE A 339 -6.25 12.09 8.74
CA ILE A 339 -5.60 10.93 9.36
C ILE A 339 -5.03 10.01 8.29
N ASP A 340 -3.75 9.62 8.43
CA ASP A 340 -3.04 8.67 7.56
C ASP A 340 -2.33 7.61 8.42
N PRO A 341 -3.09 6.72 9.09
CA PRO A 341 -2.52 5.76 10.01
C PRO A 341 -1.76 4.63 9.27
N PRO A 342 -0.91 3.87 9.98
CA PRO A 342 -0.24 2.71 9.41
C PRO A 342 -1.25 1.62 8.97
N ARG A 343 -0.77 0.61 8.23
CA ARG A 343 -1.59 -0.49 7.66
C ARG A 343 -2.56 -1.18 8.63
N LYS A 344 -2.30 -1.14 9.92
CA LYS A 344 -3.18 -1.71 10.96
C LYS A 344 -4.44 -0.87 11.24
N GLY A 345 -4.55 0.33 10.68
CA GLY A 345 -5.61 1.31 10.95
C GLY A 345 -5.37 2.08 12.25
N CYS A 346 -6.38 2.81 12.69
CA CYS A 346 -6.35 3.56 13.94
C CYS A 346 -6.46 2.64 15.16
N SER A 347 -5.89 3.06 16.30
CA SER A 347 -6.15 2.44 17.58
C SER A 347 -7.48 2.95 18.16
N GLU A 348 -8.09 2.16 19.04
CA GLU A 348 -9.33 2.56 19.73
C GLU A 348 -9.12 3.81 20.59
N ASP A 349 -7.97 3.91 21.26
CA ASP A 349 -7.61 5.08 22.07
C ASP A 349 -7.51 6.35 21.24
N PHE A 350 -6.91 6.28 20.05
CA PHE A 350 -6.86 7.40 19.11
C PHE A 350 -8.25 7.81 18.65
N LEU A 351 -9.08 6.84 18.25
CA LEU A 351 -10.46 7.13 17.78
C LEU A 351 -11.32 7.71 18.90
N SER A 352 -11.18 7.24 20.13
CA SER A 352 -11.90 7.79 21.27
C SER A 352 -11.59 9.27 21.47
N GLN A 353 -10.32 9.67 21.42
CA GLN A 353 -9.89 11.06 21.52
C GLN A 353 -10.36 11.91 20.32
N LEU A 354 -10.32 11.33 19.10
CA LEU A 354 -10.85 12.01 17.91
C LEU A 354 -12.36 12.31 18.07
N PHE A 355 -13.12 11.34 18.57
CA PHE A 355 -14.56 11.52 18.78
C PHE A 355 -14.86 12.50 19.91
N GLU A 356 -14.05 12.54 20.97
CA GLU A 356 -14.13 13.55 22.03
C GLU A 356 -13.79 14.95 21.51
N PHE A 357 -12.71 15.08 20.73
CA PHE A 357 -12.36 16.33 20.06
C PHE A 357 -13.45 16.77 19.08
N SER A 358 -14.15 15.83 18.48
CA SER A 358 -15.38 16.03 17.70
C SER A 358 -15.24 16.99 16.52
N PRO A 359 -14.29 16.75 15.58
CA PRO A 359 -14.10 17.63 14.42
C PRO A 359 -15.30 17.61 13.47
N ASN A 360 -15.51 18.73 12.75
CA ASN A 360 -16.58 18.83 11.75
C ASN A 360 -16.42 17.83 10.61
N LYS A 361 -15.17 17.58 10.21
CA LYS A 361 -14.84 16.75 9.07
C LYS A 361 -13.59 15.95 9.35
N VAL A 362 -13.59 14.69 8.89
CA VAL A 362 -12.41 13.84 8.91
C VAL A 362 -12.13 13.34 7.50
N VAL A 363 -10.89 13.51 7.04
CA VAL A 363 -10.38 12.90 5.81
C VAL A 363 -9.48 11.75 6.20
N TYR A 364 -9.94 10.53 5.98
CA TYR A 364 -9.23 9.31 6.33
C TYR A 364 -8.53 8.74 5.11
N VAL A 365 -7.22 8.88 5.06
CA VAL A 365 -6.33 8.28 4.05
C VAL A 365 -5.87 6.91 4.53
N SER A 366 -5.87 5.90 3.68
CA SER A 366 -5.42 4.56 4.06
C SER A 366 -4.89 3.75 2.88
N CYS A 367 -3.75 3.10 3.08
CA CYS A 367 -3.21 2.09 2.16
C CYS A 367 -3.81 0.67 2.38
N ASN A 368 -4.76 0.52 3.31
CA ASN A 368 -5.45 -0.74 3.58
C ASN A 368 -6.96 -0.53 3.76
N PRO A 369 -7.75 -0.61 2.68
CA PRO A 369 -9.19 -0.40 2.75
C PRO A 369 -9.91 -1.33 3.74
N ALA A 370 -9.43 -2.56 3.96
CA ALA A 370 -10.09 -3.48 4.90
C ALA A 370 -10.04 -2.96 6.35
N THR A 371 -8.88 -2.45 6.81
CA THR A 371 -8.80 -1.84 8.15
C THR A 371 -9.56 -0.53 8.22
N GLN A 372 -9.59 0.24 7.14
CA GLN A 372 -10.36 1.47 7.03
C GLN A 372 -11.88 1.21 7.15
N MET A 373 -12.42 0.13 6.54
CA MET A 373 -13.83 -0.26 6.69
C MET A 373 -14.17 -0.73 8.10
N ARG A 374 -13.23 -1.38 8.80
CA ARG A 374 -13.39 -1.72 10.21
C ARG A 374 -13.55 -0.45 11.06
N ASP A 375 -12.67 0.51 10.86
CA ASP A 375 -12.66 1.77 11.61
C ASP A 375 -13.89 2.62 11.27
N LEU A 376 -14.35 2.61 10.02
CA LEU A 376 -15.55 3.32 9.55
C LEU A 376 -16.80 3.00 10.39
N LYS A 377 -16.97 1.75 10.86
CA LYS A 377 -18.08 1.41 11.75
C LYS A 377 -18.07 2.21 13.04
N LEU A 378 -16.88 2.48 13.59
CA LEU A 378 -16.74 3.27 14.80
C LEU A 378 -17.08 4.75 14.54
N PHE A 379 -16.72 5.28 13.37
CA PHE A 379 -17.13 6.62 12.95
C PHE A 379 -18.67 6.76 12.86
N VAL A 380 -19.34 5.81 12.20
CA VAL A 380 -20.80 5.82 12.06
C VAL A 380 -21.48 5.74 13.42
N ASN A 381 -21.00 4.90 14.33
CA ASN A 381 -21.51 4.80 15.70
C ASN A 381 -21.31 6.08 16.52
N ASN A 382 -20.32 6.92 16.14
CA ASN A 382 -20.01 8.21 16.79
C ASN A 382 -20.51 9.43 15.99
N LYS A 383 -21.62 9.28 15.28
CA LYS A 383 -22.32 10.37 14.58
C LYS A 383 -21.53 11.00 13.43
N TYR A 384 -20.72 10.21 12.73
CA TYR A 384 -20.14 10.61 11.45
C TYR A 384 -20.82 9.87 10.32
N ARG A 385 -21.09 10.56 9.23
CA ARG A 385 -21.55 9.93 7.98
C ARG A 385 -20.41 9.87 6.97
N LEU A 386 -20.36 8.80 6.22
CA LEU A 386 -19.50 8.70 5.06
C LEU A 386 -20.11 9.50 3.91
N VAL A 387 -19.36 10.45 3.36
CA VAL A 387 -19.80 11.32 2.27
C VAL A 387 -19.22 10.88 0.94
N ARG A 388 -17.95 10.49 0.93
CA ARG A 388 -17.23 10.13 -0.30
C ARG A 388 -16.15 9.10 -0.04
N ILE A 389 -15.92 8.26 -1.04
CA ILE A 389 -14.77 7.36 -1.12
C ILE A 389 -14.09 7.56 -2.48
N GLN A 390 -12.81 7.95 -2.43
CA GLN A 390 -11.99 8.15 -3.60
C GLN A 390 -10.74 7.27 -3.53
N PRO A 391 -10.67 6.19 -4.30
CA PRO A 391 -9.46 5.40 -4.44
C PRO A 391 -8.46 6.05 -5.39
N PHE A 392 -7.14 5.85 -5.11
CA PHE A 392 -6.02 6.30 -5.92
C PHE A 392 -5.08 5.13 -6.20
N ASP A 393 -4.63 4.97 -7.44
CA ASP A 393 -3.64 3.94 -7.76
C ASP A 393 -2.20 4.44 -7.60
N LEU A 394 -1.73 4.58 -6.36
CA LEU A 394 -0.33 4.89 -6.07
C LEU A 394 0.61 3.72 -6.39
N PHE A 395 0.06 2.52 -6.58
CA PHE A 395 0.84 1.29 -6.74
C PHE A 395 0.38 0.45 -7.94
N PRO A 396 0.51 0.98 -9.19
CA PRO A 396 0.23 0.20 -10.39
C PRO A 396 0.90 -1.16 -10.38
N GLN A 397 0.32 -2.14 -11.06
CA GLN A 397 0.80 -3.52 -11.16
C GLN A 397 0.75 -4.33 -9.85
N THR A 398 0.31 -3.72 -8.76
CA THR A 398 0.16 -4.39 -7.46
C THR A 398 -1.29 -4.37 -6.99
N ARG A 399 -1.62 -5.20 -6.03
CA ARG A 399 -2.92 -5.23 -5.34
C ARG A 399 -3.20 -4.02 -4.45
N HIS A 400 -2.17 -3.21 -4.18
CA HIS A 400 -2.28 -2.08 -3.27
C HIS A 400 -2.92 -0.88 -3.94
N LEU A 401 -3.63 -0.09 -3.15
CA LEU A 401 -4.17 1.22 -3.51
C LEU A 401 -4.17 2.12 -2.27
N GLU A 402 -4.28 3.41 -2.47
CA GLU A 402 -4.63 4.37 -1.41
C GLU A 402 -6.12 4.71 -1.52
N CYS A 403 -6.79 4.81 -0.40
CA CYS A 403 -8.21 5.11 -0.35
C CYS A 403 -8.45 6.32 0.55
N VAL A 404 -9.07 7.37 0.02
CA VAL A 404 -9.45 8.57 0.76
C VAL A 404 -10.93 8.52 1.06
N MET A 405 -11.29 8.51 2.34
CA MET A 405 -12.67 8.64 2.81
C MET A 405 -12.91 10.02 3.40
N THR A 406 -14.01 10.64 3.01
CA THR A 406 -14.50 11.89 3.61
C THR A 406 -15.65 11.59 4.53
N LEU A 407 -15.50 11.96 5.78
CA LEU A 407 -16.46 11.77 6.86
C LEU A 407 -16.90 13.12 7.42
N GLU A 408 -18.20 13.33 7.57
CA GLU A 408 -18.78 14.54 8.14
C GLU A 408 -19.54 14.21 9.41
N LYS A 409 -19.43 15.09 10.39
CA LYS A 409 -20.22 15.03 11.63
C LYS A 409 -21.69 15.31 11.31
N ILE A 410 -22.60 14.51 11.89
CA ILE A 410 -24.06 14.65 11.78
C ILE A 410 -24.57 15.62 12.85
#